data_8a9ba098cd1a06c9f0f420a0c9f88117
#
_entry.id   8a9ba098cd1a06c9f0f420a0c9f88117
#
_cell.length_a   1.000
_cell.length_b   1.000
_cell.length_c   1.000
_cell.angle_alpha   90.00
_cell.angle_beta   90.00
_cell.angle_gamma   90.00
#
_symmetry.space_group_name_H-M   'P 1'
#
loop_
_entity.id
_entity.type
_entity.pdbx_description
1 polymer ?
#
loop_
_entity_poly.entity_id
_entity_poly.type
_entity_poly.pdbx_seq_one_letter_code
_entity_poly.pdbx_strand_id
1 'polypeptide(L)'
;MSKVIRLGAISPTHLNLNGDLGNLLVLKKRLEWRNVESSIEHLNGSEDMNDFDYILVGHGSNAAWKQLLDSRSDLLGKLVAYVESDGALLAVASAADRLQPLLTGVEVTFGDRVSEFLDVNGVVGYKNSGSKGENLSWYKKALLTQLHGPVLAKNPELADQIILSEGWADISLRSQELDAVDELAAQSRKTAFEH
;
A
#
# COMPACT_ATOMS: atom_id res chain seq x y z
N MET A 1 -23.92 -8.93 -13.74
CA MET A 1 -22.80 -9.51 -12.99
C MET A 1 -22.13 -8.35 -12.25
N SER A 2 -21.87 -8.49 -10.95
CA SER A 2 -21.09 -7.50 -10.21
C SER A 2 -19.68 -7.44 -10.77
N LYS A 3 -19.06 -6.26 -10.81
CA LYS A 3 -17.67 -6.07 -11.24
C LYS A 3 -16.76 -6.78 -10.23
N VAL A 4 -15.79 -7.57 -10.71
CA VAL A 4 -14.72 -8.12 -9.88
C VAL A 4 -13.66 -7.03 -9.67
N ILE A 5 -13.29 -6.75 -8.42
CA ILE A 5 -12.26 -5.77 -8.09
C ILE A 5 -10.87 -6.40 -8.34
N ARG A 6 -10.08 -5.80 -9.22
CA ARG A 6 -8.77 -6.31 -9.61
C ARG A 6 -7.66 -5.56 -8.87
N LEU A 7 -6.93 -6.28 -8.01
CA LEU A 7 -5.84 -5.77 -7.19
C LEU A 7 -4.51 -6.23 -7.78
N GLY A 8 -3.67 -5.30 -8.22
CA GLY A 8 -2.37 -5.59 -8.84
C GLY A 8 -1.21 -5.43 -7.84
N ALA A 9 -0.28 -6.39 -7.81
CA ALA A 9 0.98 -6.26 -7.05
C ALA A 9 2.16 -6.18 -8.02
N ILE A 10 2.89 -5.07 -8.01
CA ILE A 10 4.08 -4.89 -8.88
C ILE A 10 5.24 -5.74 -8.38
N SER A 11 5.68 -6.69 -9.21
CA SER A 11 6.86 -7.54 -9.00
C SER A 11 7.02 -8.02 -7.54
N PRO A 12 6.02 -8.69 -6.94
CA PRO A 12 6.06 -9.03 -5.51
C PRO A 12 7.18 -10.02 -5.15
N THR A 13 7.82 -10.65 -6.13
CA THR A 13 9.05 -11.43 -5.94
C THR A 13 10.28 -10.57 -5.63
N HIS A 14 10.24 -9.27 -5.99
CA HIS A 14 11.30 -8.29 -5.78
C HIS A 14 10.90 -7.20 -4.78
N LEU A 15 9.62 -6.81 -4.77
CA LEU A 15 9.07 -5.69 -4.01
C LEU A 15 8.08 -6.17 -2.95
N ASN A 16 8.53 -7.02 -2.03
CA ASN A 16 7.73 -7.55 -0.92
C ASN A 16 8.61 -7.90 0.28
N LEU A 17 9.67 -7.13 0.50
CA LEU A 17 10.73 -7.47 1.47
C LEU A 17 10.21 -7.62 2.90
N ASN A 18 9.17 -6.85 3.26
CA ASN A 18 8.57 -6.87 4.60
C ASN A 18 7.15 -7.47 4.62
N GLY A 19 6.78 -8.24 3.61
CA GLY A 19 5.44 -8.83 3.51
C GLY A 19 4.37 -7.82 3.05
N ASP A 20 4.74 -6.81 2.26
CA ASP A 20 3.85 -5.72 1.83
C ASP A 20 2.64 -6.21 1.05
N LEU A 21 2.75 -7.38 0.37
CA LEU A 21 1.62 -8.05 -0.31
C LEU A 21 0.43 -8.29 0.65
N GLY A 22 0.70 -8.39 1.95
CA GLY A 22 -0.33 -8.47 2.98
C GLY A 22 -1.35 -7.34 2.95
N ASN A 23 -0.99 -6.15 2.40
CA ASN A 23 -1.95 -5.05 2.23
C ASN A 23 -3.08 -5.43 1.26
N LEU A 24 -2.75 -6.08 0.13
CA LEU A 24 -3.78 -6.54 -0.81
C LEU A 24 -4.60 -7.70 -0.25
N LEU A 25 -3.98 -8.58 0.55
CA LEU A 25 -4.70 -9.66 1.23
C LEU A 25 -5.72 -9.10 2.22
N VAL A 26 -5.39 -8.02 2.94
CA VAL A 26 -6.32 -7.32 3.83
C VAL A 26 -7.50 -6.74 3.04
N LEU A 27 -7.22 -5.98 1.96
CA LEU A 27 -8.29 -5.42 1.13
C LEU A 27 -9.19 -6.52 0.57
N LYS A 28 -8.59 -7.57 -0.04
CA LYS A 28 -9.32 -8.71 -0.58
C LYS A 28 -10.22 -9.35 0.47
N LYS A 29 -9.70 -9.61 1.67
CA LYS A 29 -10.46 -10.28 2.72
C LYS A 29 -11.59 -9.40 3.25
N ARG A 30 -11.35 -8.09 3.41
CA ARG A 30 -12.38 -7.14 3.84
C ARG A 30 -13.49 -6.96 2.80
N LEU A 31 -13.17 -7.05 1.50
CA LEU A 31 -14.14 -7.08 0.41
C LEU A 31 -14.96 -8.38 0.43
N GLU A 32 -14.29 -9.53 0.57
CA GLU A 32 -14.94 -10.85 0.66
C GLU A 32 -15.96 -10.90 1.80
N TRP A 33 -15.63 -10.40 2.99
CA TRP A 33 -16.56 -10.32 4.13
C TRP A 33 -17.75 -9.36 3.90
N ARG A 34 -17.67 -8.53 2.86
CA ARG A 34 -18.77 -7.66 2.40
C ARG A 34 -19.45 -8.18 1.12
N ASN A 35 -19.20 -9.44 0.76
CA ASN A 35 -19.73 -10.10 -0.44
C ASN A 35 -19.32 -9.41 -1.77
N VAL A 36 -18.15 -8.79 -1.81
CA VAL A 36 -17.55 -8.20 -3.02
C VAL A 36 -16.45 -9.13 -3.51
N GLU A 37 -16.59 -9.58 -4.77
CA GLU A 37 -15.58 -10.42 -5.41
C GLU A 37 -14.36 -9.62 -5.80
N SER A 38 -13.16 -10.16 -5.52
CA SER A 38 -11.90 -9.51 -5.88
C SER A 38 -10.80 -10.54 -6.20
N SER A 39 -9.86 -10.15 -7.07
CA SER A 39 -8.68 -10.93 -7.43
C SER A 39 -7.40 -10.18 -7.06
N ILE A 40 -6.33 -10.94 -6.79
CA ILE A 40 -4.97 -10.39 -6.68
C ILE A 40 -4.15 -10.97 -7.83
N GLU A 41 -3.49 -10.09 -8.59
CA GLU A 41 -2.66 -10.44 -9.72
C GLU A 41 -1.23 -9.94 -9.50
N HIS A 42 -0.25 -10.77 -9.87
CA HIS A 42 1.16 -10.42 -9.82
C HIS A 42 1.58 -9.83 -11.15
N LEU A 43 1.97 -8.56 -11.14
CA LEU A 43 2.33 -7.80 -12.33
C LEU A 43 3.85 -7.74 -12.48
N ASN A 44 4.32 -7.85 -13.71
CA ASN A 44 5.75 -7.70 -14.01
C ASN A 44 6.12 -6.27 -14.49
N GLY A 45 5.13 -5.38 -14.58
CA GLY A 45 5.28 -3.99 -15.02
C GLY A 45 5.10 -3.78 -16.53
N SER A 46 4.75 -4.84 -17.30
CA SER A 46 4.43 -4.71 -18.73
C SER A 46 2.94 -4.46 -18.98
N GLU A 47 2.10 -4.78 -18.03
CA GLU A 47 0.65 -4.71 -18.09
C GLU A 47 0.17 -3.26 -18.23
N ASP A 48 -1.06 -3.07 -18.75
CA ASP A 48 -1.75 -1.79 -18.64
C ASP A 48 -2.25 -1.62 -17.20
N MET A 49 -1.75 -0.59 -16.52
CA MET A 49 -2.11 -0.33 -15.13
C MET A 49 -3.59 0.05 -14.97
N ASN A 50 -4.21 0.59 -16.03
CA ASN A 50 -5.64 0.95 -16.02
C ASN A 50 -6.58 -0.27 -16.01
N ASP A 51 -6.06 -1.47 -16.23
CA ASP A 51 -6.83 -2.71 -16.07
C ASP A 51 -7.08 -3.07 -14.60
N PHE A 52 -6.47 -2.36 -13.66
CA PHE A 52 -6.52 -2.65 -12.23
C PHE A 52 -7.22 -1.53 -11.46
N ASP A 53 -8.02 -1.93 -10.47
CA ASP A 53 -8.72 -1.00 -9.58
C ASP A 53 -7.81 -0.46 -8.46
N TYR A 54 -6.75 -1.22 -8.11
CA TYR A 54 -5.77 -0.83 -7.10
C TYR A 54 -4.41 -1.46 -7.36
N ILE A 55 -3.35 -0.70 -7.18
CA ILE A 55 -1.99 -1.19 -7.37
C ILE A 55 -1.18 -1.05 -6.08
N LEU A 56 -0.52 -2.13 -5.70
CA LEU A 56 0.50 -2.14 -4.66
C LEU A 56 1.89 -2.11 -5.29
N VAL A 57 2.72 -1.18 -4.83
CA VAL A 57 4.16 -1.16 -5.07
C VAL A 57 4.86 -1.28 -3.72
N GLY A 58 5.38 -2.44 -3.43
CA GLY A 58 5.96 -2.76 -2.14
C GLY A 58 7.42 -2.30 -2.00
N HIS A 59 7.99 -2.57 -0.82
CA HIS A 59 9.38 -2.29 -0.51
C HIS A 59 10.33 -3.32 -1.15
N GLY A 60 11.42 -2.84 -1.73
CA GLY A 60 12.50 -3.65 -2.26
C GLY A 60 13.87 -3.05 -1.94
N SER A 61 14.90 -3.89 -2.00
CA SER A 61 16.28 -3.42 -1.91
C SER A 61 16.67 -2.57 -3.13
N ASN A 62 17.73 -1.78 -3.02
CA ASN A 62 18.25 -1.03 -4.18
C ASN A 62 18.66 -1.95 -5.34
N ALA A 63 19.17 -3.15 -5.04
CA ALA A 63 19.52 -4.14 -6.06
C ALA A 63 18.27 -4.67 -6.78
N ALA A 64 17.20 -4.97 -6.05
CA ALA A 64 15.92 -5.40 -6.61
C ALA A 64 15.32 -4.31 -7.51
N TRP A 65 15.31 -3.07 -7.05
CA TRP A 65 14.87 -1.93 -7.84
C TRP A 65 15.70 -1.72 -9.09
N LYS A 66 17.05 -1.82 -8.97
CA LYS A 66 17.92 -1.70 -10.13
C LYS A 66 17.59 -2.77 -11.19
N GLN A 67 17.49 -4.03 -10.77
CA GLN A 67 17.17 -5.14 -11.66
C GLN A 67 15.80 -4.95 -12.35
N LEU A 68 14.80 -4.49 -11.60
CA LEU A 68 13.46 -4.23 -12.12
C LEU A 68 13.49 -3.09 -13.16
N LEU A 69 14.12 -1.97 -12.84
CA LEU A 69 14.17 -0.81 -13.73
C LEU A 69 15.10 -1.00 -14.94
N ASP A 70 16.13 -1.83 -14.83
CA ASP A 70 16.96 -2.24 -16.00
C ASP A 70 16.09 -3.01 -17.03
N SER A 71 15.10 -3.78 -16.58
CA SER A 71 14.20 -4.54 -17.44
C SER A 71 12.90 -3.82 -17.79
N ARG A 72 12.52 -2.79 -17.04
CA ARG A 72 11.27 -2.04 -17.13
C ARG A 72 11.53 -0.57 -16.82
N SER A 73 12.31 0.09 -17.68
CA SER A 73 12.70 1.50 -17.48
C SER A 73 11.51 2.47 -17.50
N ASP A 74 10.40 2.09 -18.12
CA ASP A 74 9.15 2.84 -18.20
C ASP A 74 8.22 2.67 -16.99
N LEU A 75 8.51 1.74 -16.06
CA LEU A 75 7.61 1.37 -14.97
C LEU A 75 7.19 2.57 -14.12
N LEU A 76 8.14 3.38 -13.65
CA LEU A 76 7.81 4.53 -12.81
C LEU A 76 6.95 5.55 -13.56
N GLY A 77 7.23 5.78 -14.84
CA GLY A 77 6.40 6.64 -15.69
C GLY A 77 4.97 6.12 -15.85
N LYS A 78 4.79 4.81 -16.01
CA LYS A 78 3.47 4.18 -16.07
C LYS A 78 2.70 4.32 -14.76
N LEU A 79 3.37 4.12 -13.62
CA LEU A 79 2.76 4.29 -12.29
C LEU A 79 2.33 5.74 -12.04
N VAL A 80 3.17 6.70 -12.44
CA VAL A 80 2.81 8.13 -12.38
C VAL A 80 1.60 8.42 -13.27
N ALA A 81 1.59 7.97 -14.53
CA ALA A 81 0.47 8.16 -15.43
C ALA A 81 -0.83 7.52 -14.90
N TYR A 82 -0.74 6.35 -14.29
CA TYR A 82 -1.87 5.69 -13.65
C TYR A 82 -2.45 6.55 -12.50
N VAL A 83 -1.61 7.06 -11.60
CA VAL A 83 -2.04 7.95 -10.51
C VAL A 83 -2.60 9.26 -11.05
N GLU A 84 -1.98 9.82 -12.10
CA GLU A 84 -2.46 11.06 -12.73
C GLU A 84 -3.84 10.90 -13.38
N SER A 85 -4.19 9.68 -13.84
CA SER A 85 -5.52 9.31 -14.33
C SER A 85 -6.49 8.83 -13.26
N ASP A 86 -6.27 9.22 -11.99
CA ASP A 86 -7.07 8.85 -10.81
C ASP A 86 -7.01 7.37 -10.41
N GLY A 87 -5.97 6.66 -10.82
CA GLY A 87 -5.69 5.31 -10.36
C GLY A 87 -5.32 5.27 -8.86
N ALA A 88 -5.85 4.29 -8.14
CA ALA A 88 -5.61 4.12 -6.71
C ALA A 88 -4.38 3.24 -6.45
N LEU A 89 -3.44 3.70 -5.60
CA LEU A 89 -2.16 3.06 -5.41
C LEU A 89 -1.71 3.13 -3.95
N LEU A 90 -1.03 2.07 -3.50
CA LEU A 90 -0.23 2.08 -2.26
C LEU A 90 1.24 1.87 -2.61
N ALA A 91 2.08 2.85 -2.25
CA ALA A 91 3.54 2.73 -2.34
C ALA A 91 4.15 2.64 -0.94
N VAL A 92 4.98 1.61 -0.71
CA VAL A 92 5.58 1.34 0.60
C VAL A 92 7.08 1.60 0.58
N ALA A 93 7.57 2.40 1.50
CA ALA A 93 8.99 2.68 1.78
C ALA A 93 9.78 3.03 0.50
N SER A 94 10.66 2.16 0.01
CA SER A 94 11.49 2.45 -1.17
C SER A 94 10.68 2.72 -2.45
N ALA A 95 9.43 2.26 -2.53
CA ALA A 95 8.51 2.64 -3.60
C ALA A 95 8.00 4.07 -3.41
N ALA A 96 7.63 4.45 -2.19
CA ALA A 96 7.24 5.81 -1.85
C ALA A 96 8.38 6.80 -2.12
N ASP A 97 9.63 6.46 -1.75
CA ASP A 97 10.82 7.28 -2.03
C ASP A 97 11.02 7.59 -3.52
N ARG A 98 10.62 6.67 -4.40
CA ARG A 98 10.77 6.81 -5.86
C ARG A 98 9.61 7.54 -6.51
N LEU A 99 8.41 7.34 -5.99
CA LEU A 99 7.20 7.94 -6.57
C LEU A 99 6.94 9.35 -6.04
N GLN A 100 7.26 9.64 -4.79
CA GLN A 100 7.03 10.97 -4.19
C GLN A 100 7.62 12.11 -5.03
N PRO A 101 8.92 12.09 -5.42
CA PRO A 101 9.48 13.18 -6.23
C PRO A 101 8.80 13.34 -7.59
N LEU A 102 8.40 12.21 -8.21
CA LEU A 102 7.77 12.22 -9.52
C LEU A 102 6.33 12.74 -9.48
N LEU A 103 5.61 12.50 -8.38
CA LEU A 103 4.22 12.92 -8.21
C LEU A 103 4.09 14.33 -7.65
N THR A 104 4.95 14.70 -6.70
CA THR A 104 4.81 15.95 -5.92
C THR A 104 5.85 17.01 -6.27
N GLY A 105 6.94 16.63 -6.94
CA GLY A 105 8.10 17.48 -7.15
C GLY A 105 8.98 17.70 -5.90
N VAL A 106 8.65 17.03 -4.79
CA VAL A 106 9.40 17.16 -3.52
C VAL A 106 10.44 16.05 -3.42
N GLU A 107 11.72 16.43 -3.44
CA GLU A 107 12.83 15.49 -3.33
C GLU A 107 12.85 14.78 -1.98
N VAL A 108 13.17 13.50 -1.99
CA VAL A 108 13.39 12.70 -0.78
C VAL A 108 14.88 12.67 -0.46
N THR A 109 15.23 13.11 0.75
CA THR A 109 16.60 13.03 1.27
C THR A 109 16.74 11.85 2.24
N PHE A 110 17.97 11.47 2.54
CA PHE A 110 18.27 10.35 3.44
C PHE A 110 19.20 10.81 4.57
N GLY A 111 18.99 10.22 5.74
CA GLY A 111 19.80 10.45 6.93
C GLY A 111 20.04 9.13 7.67
N ASP A 112 20.29 9.21 8.98
CA ASP A 112 20.44 8.04 9.82
C ASP A 112 19.20 7.17 9.80
N ARG A 113 19.43 5.86 9.85
CA ARG A 113 18.34 4.88 9.89
C ARG A 113 17.56 4.98 11.19
N VAL A 114 16.26 5.07 11.07
CA VAL A 114 15.30 5.01 12.17
C VAL A 114 14.65 3.62 12.16
N SER A 115 14.49 3.00 13.32
CA SER A 115 13.87 1.67 13.50
C SER A 115 12.93 1.74 14.70
N GLU A 116 11.69 2.20 14.47
CA GLU A 116 10.72 2.43 15.54
C GLU A 116 9.27 2.31 15.03
N PHE A 117 8.36 2.08 15.97
CA PHE A 117 6.92 2.27 15.71
C PHE A 117 6.59 3.77 15.72
N LEU A 118 5.76 4.16 14.75
CA LEU A 118 5.23 5.51 14.64
C LEU A 118 3.70 5.47 14.64
N ASP A 119 3.10 6.49 15.23
CA ASP A 119 1.72 6.87 15.00
C ASP A 119 1.73 8.14 14.13
N VAL A 120 1.20 8.02 12.93
CA VAL A 120 1.10 9.13 11.98
C VAL A 120 -0.38 9.41 11.73
N ASN A 121 -0.93 10.40 12.43
CA ASN A 121 -2.34 10.78 12.33
C ASN A 121 -3.31 9.60 12.59
N GLY A 122 -3.00 8.75 13.56
CA GLY A 122 -3.79 7.57 13.92
C GLY A 122 -3.46 6.32 13.10
N VAL A 123 -2.54 6.40 12.14
CA VAL A 123 -2.04 5.24 11.39
C VAL A 123 -0.75 4.75 12.03
N VAL A 124 -0.80 3.55 12.59
CA VAL A 124 0.34 2.94 13.31
C VAL A 124 1.09 1.99 12.39
N GLY A 125 2.42 2.13 12.37
CA GLY A 125 3.27 1.22 11.60
C GLY A 125 4.73 1.31 12.04
N TYR A 126 5.56 0.45 11.48
CA TYR A 126 6.98 0.37 11.79
C TYR A 126 7.80 1.02 10.69
N LYS A 127 8.55 2.07 11.02
CA LYS A 127 9.54 2.66 10.13
C LYS A 127 10.88 1.98 10.34
N ASN A 128 11.56 1.62 9.24
CA ASN A 128 12.89 1.01 9.28
C ASN A 128 13.73 1.49 8.10
N SER A 129 13.93 2.78 8.01
CA SER A 129 14.66 3.41 6.91
C SER A 129 15.34 4.71 7.33
N GLY A 130 16.30 5.18 6.52
CA GLY A 130 16.89 6.52 6.64
C GLY A 130 16.16 7.57 5.80
N SER A 131 15.05 7.21 5.15
CA SER A 131 14.27 8.17 4.35
C SER A 131 13.73 9.32 5.21
N LYS A 132 13.87 10.54 4.70
CA LYS A 132 13.29 11.79 5.26
C LYS A 132 12.03 12.22 4.49
N GLY A 133 11.52 11.36 3.59
CA GLY A 133 10.19 11.53 3.00
C GLY A 133 9.09 11.49 4.06
N GLU A 134 7.90 11.95 3.71
CA GLU A 134 6.75 11.92 4.60
C GLU A 134 6.43 10.48 5.03
N ASN A 135 6.16 10.30 6.32
CA ASN A 135 5.87 8.96 6.84
C ASN A 135 4.55 8.39 6.32
N LEU A 136 3.59 9.28 6.01
CA LEU A 136 2.31 8.94 5.40
C LEU A 136 1.79 10.18 4.67
N SER A 137 1.52 10.07 3.39
CA SER A 137 0.95 11.15 2.59
C SER A 137 0.03 10.62 1.50
N TRP A 138 -0.93 11.46 1.11
CA TRP A 138 -1.80 11.21 -0.02
C TRP A 138 -1.47 12.16 -1.16
N TYR A 139 -1.40 11.61 -2.37
CA TYR A 139 -1.43 12.38 -3.60
C TYR A 139 -2.55 11.82 -4.48
N LYS A 140 -3.62 12.60 -4.69
CA LYS A 140 -4.86 12.09 -5.28
C LYS A 140 -5.30 10.81 -4.54
N LYS A 141 -5.40 9.67 -5.25
CA LYS A 141 -5.73 8.35 -4.71
C LYS A 141 -4.51 7.47 -4.39
N ALA A 142 -3.31 8.02 -4.50
CA ALA A 142 -2.09 7.31 -4.14
C ALA A 142 -1.74 7.57 -2.67
N LEU A 143 -1.65 6.51 -1.88
CA LEU A 143 -1.11 6.51 -0.53
C LEU A 143 0.38 6.17 -0.58
N LEU A 144 1.23 7.10 -0.15
CA LEU A 144 2.67 6.94 -0.03
C LEU A 144 3.02 6.79 1.44
N THR A 145 3.76 5.76 1.82
CA THR A 145 4.10 5.55 3.23
C THR A 145 5.51 5.02 3.44
N GLN A 146 6.16 5.47 4.54
CA GLN A 146 7.41 4.93 5.07
C GLN A 146 7.18 3.83 6.11
N LEU A 147 5.92 3.51 6.42
CA LEU A 147 5.56 2.43 7.34
C LEU A 147 5.66 1.09 6.61
N HIS A 148 6.56 0.24 7.09
CA HIS A 148 6.89 -1.04 6.46
C HIS A 148 5.86 -2.14 6.76
N GLY A 149 5.76 -3.11 5.84
CA GLY A 149 4.90 -4.28 5.97
C GLY A 149 3.43 -4.01 5.67
N PRO A 150 2.53 -4.90 6.08
CA PRO A 150 1.11 -4.76 5.80
C PRO A 150 0.47 -3.72 6.73
N VAL A 151 0.67 -2.43 6.42
CA VAL A 151 0.16 -1.31 7.21
C VAL A 151 -1.37 -1.38 7.39
N LEU A 152 -2.10 -1.88 6.38
CA LEU A 152 -3.56 -2.03 6.45
C LEU A 152 -4.01 -3.09 7.47
N ALA A 153 -3.16 -4.09 7.78
CA ALA A 153 -3.50 -5.09 8.79
C ALA A 153 -3.55 -4.51 10.21
N LYS A 154 -2.70 -3.52 10.50
CA LYS A 154 -2.72 -2.80 11.78
C LYS A 154 -3.75 -1.68 11.81
N ASN A 155 -4.17 -1.20 10.66
CA ASN A 155 -5.03 -0.03 10.51
C ASN A 155 -6.24 -0.37 9.61
N PRO A 156 -7.19 -1.18 10.14
CA PRO A 156 -8.35 -1.61 9.38
C PRO A 156 -9.23 -0.43 8.94
N GLU A 157 -9.24 0.66 9.68
CA GLU A 157 -9.96 1.89 9.36
C GLU A 157 -9.41 2.53 8.06
N LEU A 158 -8.08 2.46 7.85
CA LEU A 158 -7.44 2.92 6.62
C LEU A 158 -7.83 2.04 5.42
N ALA A 159 -7.92 0.71 5.63
CA ALA A 159 -8.40 -0.20 4.59
C ALA A 159 -9.86 0.08 4.22
N ASP A 160 -10.73 0.34 5.21
CA ASP A 160 -12.13 0.69 4.98
C ASP A 160 -12.27 2.07 4.31
N GLN A 161 -11.41 3.04 4.65
CA GLN A 161 -11.37 4.33 3.96
C GLN A 161 -11.05 4.16 2.47
N ILE A 162 -10.09 3.30 2.12
CA ILE A 162 -9.77 2.98 0.72
C ILE A 162 -10.98 2.35 0.03
N ILE A 163 -11.60 1.33 0.63
CA ILE A 163 -12.78 0.64 0.08
C ILE A 163 -13.93 1.61 -0.15
N LEU A 164 -14.17 2.54 0.79
CA LEU A 164 -15.22 3.55 0.70
C LEU A 164 -14.93 4.58 -0.40
N SER A 165 -13.70 5.12 -0.43
CA SER A 165 -13.31 6.15 -1.41
C SER A 165 -13.40 5.67 -2.84
N GLU A 166 -13.17 4.37 -3.07
CA GLU A 166 -13.28 3.73 -4.38
C GLU A 166 -14.72 3.22 -4.68
N GLY A 167 -15.64 3.33 -3.71
CA GLY A 167 -17.03 2.90 -3.87
C GLY A 167 -17.18 1.39 -4.06
N TRP A 168 -16.25 0.56 -3.57
CA TRP A 168 -16.28 -0.88 -3.79
C TRP A 168 -17.27 -1.62 -2.91
N ALA A 169 -17.49 -1.14 -1.69
CA ALA A 169 -18.44 -1.73 -0.76
C ALA A 169 -19.00 -0.70 0.22
N ASP A 170 -20.17 -1.01 0.77
CA ASP A 170 -20.71 -0.31 1.93
C ASP A 170 -19.96 -0.73 3.19
N ILE A 171 -19.16 0.16 3.76
CA ILE A 171 -18.37 -0.11 4.97
C ILE A 171 -19.20 -0.20 6.24
N SER A 172 -20.47 0.24 6.22
CA SER A 172 -21.39 0.04 7.35
C SER A 172 -21.79 -1.43 7.54
N LEU A 173 -21.65 -2.25 6.48
CA LEU A 173 -21.88 -3.70 6.57
C LEU A 173 -20.76 -4.33 7.41
N ARG A 174 -21.16 -4.81 8.60
CA ARG A 174 -20.28 -5.46 9.58
C ARG A 174 -20.56 -6.94 9.64
N SER A 175 -19.53 -7.72 9.95
CA SER A 175 -19.63 -9.15 10.27
C SER A 175 -18.83 -9.45 11.52
N GLN A 176 -19.07 -10.61 12.14
CA GLN A 176 -18.29 -11.01 13.31
C GLN A 176 -16.79 -11.11 13.01
N GLU A 177 -16.43 -11.54 11.81
CA GLU A 177 -15.02 -11.62 11.37
C GLU A 177 -14.38 -10.23 11.29
N LEU A 178 -15.10 -9.26 10.72
CA LEU A 178 -14.63 -7.86 10.65
C LEU A 178 -14.41 -7.29 12.05
N ASP A 179 -15.38 -7.48 12.95
CA ASP A 179 -15.29 -6.96 14.32
C ASP A 179 -14.13 -7.61 15.08
N ALA A 180 -13.97 -8.94 14.95
CA ALA A 180 -12.89 -9.68 15.62
C ALA A 180 -11.50 -9.25 15.13
N VAL A 181 -11.28 -9.08 13.83
CA VAL A 181 -9.97 -8.64 13.31
C VAL A 181 -9.68 -7.18 13.60
N ASP A 182 -10.70 -6.32 13.66
CA ASP A 182 -10.54 -4.92 14.02
C ASP A 182 -10.14 -4.78 15.50
N GLU A 183 -10.70 -5.62 16.39
CA GLU A 183 -10.30 -5.70 17.80
C GLU A 183 -8.85 -6.18 17.96
N LEU A 184 -8.46 -7.24 17.23
CA LEU A 184 -7.08 -7.73 17.22
C LEU A 184 -6.10 -6.68 16.72
N ALA A 185 -6.46 -5.91 15.68
CA ALA A 185 -5.65 -4.81 15.18
C ALA A 185 -5.48 -3.71 16.24
N ALA A 186 -6.56 -3.34 16.93
CA ALA A 186 -6.51 -2.36 18.02
C ALA A 186 -5.61 -2.81 19.18
N GLN A 187 -5.69 -4.08 19.58
CA GLN A 187 -4.79 -4.66 20.59
C GLN A 187 -3.34 -4.63 20.13
N SER A 188 -3.07 -5.04 18.87
CA SER A 188 -1.72 -5.01 18.29
C SER A 188 -1.12 -3.61 18.21
N ARG A 189 -1.93 -2.58 17.91
CA ARG A 189 -1.47 -1.18 17.95
C ARG A 189 -1.10 -0.74 19.36
N LYS A 190 -1.91 -1.09 20.35
CA LYS A 190 -1.64 -0.76 21.75
C LYS A 190 -0.31 -1.35 22.23
N THR A 191 -0.09 -2.64 21.98
CA THR A 191 1.15 -3.32 22.41
C THR A 191 2.40 -2.86 21.66
N ALA A 192 2.25 -2.26 20.46
CA ALA A 192 3.38 -1.75 19.68
C ALA A 192 4.19 -0.64 20.39
N PHE A 193 3.59 0.07 21.35
CA PHE A 193 4.20 1.17 22.10
C PHE A 193 4.47 0.83 23.57
N GLU A 194 4.20 -0.40 24.03
CA GLU A 194 4.42 -0.83 25.42
C GLU A 194 5.84 -1.36 25.66
N HIS A 195 6.70 -1.38 24.65
CA HIS A 195 8.10 -1.85 24.62
C HIS A 195 9.02 -0.85 23.96
#